data_237505b077342d444a9c4b7ce64f6ce0
#
_entry.id   237505b077342d444a9c4b7ce64f6ce0
#
_cell.length_a   1.000
_cell.length_b   1.000
_cell.length_c   1.000
_cell.angle_alpha   90.00
_cell.angle_beta   90.00
_cell.angle_gamma   90.00
#
_symmetry.space_group_name_H-M   'P 1'
#
loop_
_entity.id
_entity.type
_entity.pdbx_description
1 polymer ?
#
loop_
_entity_poly.entity_id
_entity_poly.type
_entity_poly.pdbx_seq_one_letter_code
_entity_poly.pdbx_strand_id
1 'polypeptide(L)'
;MNDIYSIDSHKLIFHPTRVSKWLESQNNWDKQKEIYPIYVEISPYGGCNHRCTFCGLDYMGYDKKSLNYDVLKNTLTNMAENGVKSVMFAGEGEPLLFKDLDIIVEHCSKVGIDTSLTTNFVPLNKKNIEKCMENCSWIKVSLNAGTAKTYSEIHRTSEKDFERVMSNLAYAMNIEKIIS
;
A
#
# COMPACT_ATOMS: atom_id res chain seq x y z
N MET A 1 -26.44 -7.21 -2.32
CA MET A 1 -25.76 -7.03 -1.02
C MET A 1 -24.29 -6.83 -1.36
N ASN A 2 -23.76 -5.61 -1.26
CA ASN A 2 -22.32 -5.40 -1.45
C ASN A 2 -21.61 -5.96 -0.21
N ASP A 3 -20.82 -7.01 -0.42
CA ASP A 3 -19.95 -7.53 0.62
C ASP A 3 -18.83 -6.51 0.84
N ILE A 4 -18.87 -5.80 1.97
CA ILE A 4 -17.88 -4.79 2.33
C ILE A 4 -16.46 -5.36 2.52
N TYR A 5 -16.33 -6.68 2.62
CA TYR A 5 -15.04 -7.40 2.70
C TYR A 5 -14.59 -7.94 1.34
N SER A 6 -15.33 -7.68 0.27
CA SER A 6 -14.98 -8.11 -1.08
C SER A 6 -13.78 -7.32 -1.59
N ILE A 7 -12.75 -8.03 -2.04
CA ILE A 7 -11.57 -7.48 -2.71
C ILE A 7 -11.56 -7.91 -4.19
N ASP A 8 -12.69 -7.77 -4.83
CA ASP A 8 -12.92 -8.34 -6.17
C ASP A 8 -12.24 -7.54 -7.28
N SER A 9 -11.89 -6.28 -7.02
CA SER A 9 -11.29 -5.39 -8.01
C SER A 9 -10.04 -5.97 -8.70
N HIS A 10 -9.26 -6.82 -8.03
CA HIS A 10 -8.04 -7.43 -8.56
C HIS A 10 -8.14 -8.94 -8.86
N LYS A 11 -9.31 -9.57 -8.68
CA LYS A 11 -9.48 -11.00 -9.00
C LYS A 11 -9.78 -11.18 -10.49
N LEU A 12 -9.02 -12.06 -11.15
CA LEU A 12 -9.15 -12.32 -12.61
C LEU A 12 -10.55 -12.72 -13.05
N ILE A 13 -11.30 -13.43 -12.22
CA ILE A 13 -12.67 -13.86 -12.53
C ILE A 13 -13.61 -12.70 -12.83
N PHE A 14 -13.36 -11.52 -12.29
CA PHE A 14 -14.15 -10.30 -12.54
C PHE A 14 -13.68 -9.51 -13.78
N HIS A 15 -12.63 -10.01 -14.47
CA HIS A 15 -12.04 -9.37 -15.65
C HIS A 15 -11.94 -10.31 -16.86
N PRO A 16 -13.04 -10.94 -17.29
CA PRO A 16 -13.02 -11.99 -18.34
C PRO A 16 -12.44 -11.49 -19.67
N THR A 17 -12.72 -10.25 -20.06
CA THR A 17 -12.14 -9.64 -21.26
C THR A 17 -10.61 -9.50 -21.18
N ARG A 18 -10.06 -9.22 -20.00
CA ARG A 18 -8.62 -9.14 -19.77
C ARG A 18 -7.98 -10.53 -19.89
N VAL A 19 -8.63 -11.53 -19.31
CA VAL A 19 -8.20 -12.92 -19.38
C VAL A 19 -8.22 -13.42 -20.83
N SER A 20 -9.28 -13.12 -21.60
CA SER A 20 -9.36 -13.47 -23.02
C SER A 20 -8.20 -12.85 -23.82
N LYS A 21 -7.98 -11.55 -23.69
CA LYS A 21 -6.85 -10.86 -24.37
C LYS A 21 -5.49 -11.47 -24.01
N TRP A 22 -5.29 -11.82 -22.74
CA TRP A 22 -4.06 -12.46 -22.29
C TRP A 22 -3.86 -13.85 -22.90
N LEU A 23 -4.92 -14.67 -22.94
CA LEU A 23 -4.88 -15.99 -23.56
C LEU A 23 -4.65 -15.93 -25.07
N GLU A 24 -5.28 -14.98 -25.76
CA GLU A 24 -5.12 -14.76 -27.21
C GLU A 24 -3.73 -14.21 -27.58
N SER A 25 -3.06 -13.56 -26.63
CA SER A 25 -1.74 -12.96 -26.82
C SER A 25 -0.58 -13.89 -26.50
N GLN A 26 -0.83 -15.13 -26.06
CA GLN A 26 0.23 -16.07 -25.69
C GLN A 26 1.24 -16.25 -26.83
N ASN A 27 2.52 -16.21 -26.47
CA ASN A 27 3.66 -16.27 -27.39
C ASN A 27 3.80 -15.06 -28.36
N ASN A 28 3.05 -13.98 -28.11
CA ASN A 28 3.17 -12.75 -28.89
C ASN A 28 3.42 -11.55 -27.96
N TRP A 29 4.70 -11.19 -27.80
CA TRP A 29 5.12 -10.09 -26.91
C TRP A 29 4.49 -8.75 -27.28
N ASP A 30 4.35 -8.43 -28.59
CA ASP A 30 3.78 -7.16 -29.04
C ASP A 30 2.33 -6.98 -28.59
N LYS A 31 1.57 -8.08 -28.49
CA LYS A 31 0.21 -8.07 -27.94
C LYS A 31 0.22 -8.08 -26.40
N GLN A 32 1.13 -8.86 -25.80
CA GLN A 32 1.18 -8.99 -24.32
C GLN A 32 1.58 -7.69 -23.64
N LYS A 33 2.52 -6.94 -24.16
CA LYS A 33 3.00 -5.67 -23.60
C LYS A 33 1.93 -4.58 -23.52
N GLU A 34 0.82 -4.73 -24.25
CA GLU A 34 -0.32 -3.81 -24.24
C GLU A 34 -1.34 -4.15 -23.14
N ILE A 35 -1.15 -5.27 -22.44
CA ILE A 35 -2.07 -5.73 -21.40
C ILE A 35 -1.57 -5.26 -20.04
N TYR A 36 -2.20 -4.22 -19.52
CA TYR A 36 -1.88 -3.71 -18.18
C TYR A 36 -2.32 -4.72 -17.09
N PRO A 37 -1.58 -4.81 -15.98
CA PRO A 37 -1.98 -5.61 -14.83
C PRO A 37 -3.29 -5.08 -14.23
N ILE A 38 -4.01 -5.93 -13.50
CA ILE A 38 -5.20 -5.54 -12.75
C ILE A 38 -4.81 -4.93 -11.40
N TYR A 39 -3.79 -5.51 -10.78
CA TYR A 39 -3.24 -5.16 -9.48
C TYR A 39 -1.75 -4.86 -9.58
N VAL A 40 -1.29 -3.84 -8.86
CA VAL A 40 0.12 -3.41 -8.81
C VAL A 40 0.54 -3.17 -7.37
N GLU A 41 1.74 -3.58 -7.02
CA GLU A 41 2.40 -3.18 -5.77
C GLU A 41 3.44 -2.11 -6.05
N ILE A 42 3.45 -1.05 -5.24
CA ILE A 42 4.35 0.08 -5.41
C ILE A 42 5.07 0.36 -4.09
N SER A 43 6.39 0.41 -4.16
CA SER A 43 7.24 0.92 -3.07
C SER A 43 7.53 2.40 -3.32
N PRO A 44 6.84 3.34 -2.65
CA PRO A 44 7.00 4.76 -2.93
C PRO A 44 8.30 5.34 -2.32
N TYR A 45 8.84 4.65 -1.30
CA TYR A 45 10.06 5.04 -0.60
C TYR A 45 10.86 3.82 -0.13
N GLY A 46 12.13 3.74 -0.51
CA GLY A 46 12.99 2.58 -0.22
C GLY A 46 13.62 2.58 1.18
N GLY A 47 13.46 3.64 1.98
CA GLY A 47 13.96 3.68 3.37
C GLY A 47 12.92 3.18 4.37
N CYS A 48 13.38 2.65 5.52
CA CYS A 48 12.54 2.23 6.62
C CYS A 48 13.09 2.74 7.96
N ASN A 49 12.19 3.02 8.91
CA ASN A 49 12.53 3.37 10.30
C ASN A 49 12.81 2.13 11.18
N HIS A 50 12.51 0.94 10.70
CA HIS A 50 12.78 -0.33 11.36
C HIS A 50 13.88 -1.16 10.66
N ARG A 51 14.36 -2.22 11.36
CA ARG A 51 15.36 -3.19 10.87
C ARG A 51 14.92 -4.60 11.27
N CYS A 52 13.69 -4.97 10.88
CA CYS A 52 13.07 -6.20 11.31
C CYS A 52 13.93 -7.45 11.02
N THR A 53 14.00 -8.36 11.98
CA THR A 53 14.83 -9.57 11.90
C THR A 53 14.50 -10.49 10.73
N PHE A 54 13.27 -10.41 10.23
CA PHE A 54 12.74 -11.20 9.11
C PHE A 54 12.76 -10.45 7.77
N CYS A 55 13.23 -9.19 7.74
CA CYS A 55 13.20 -8.38 6.53
C CYS A 55 14.42 -8.62 5.64
N GLY A 56 14.19 -9.05 4.41
CA GLY A 56 15.25 -9.27 3.42
C GLY A 56 16.02 -8.00 3.04
N LEU A 57 15.41 -6.82 3.21
CA LEU A 57 16.07 -5.53 2.93
C LEU A 57 17.19 -5.21 3.92
N ASP A 58 17.13 -5.71 5.15
CA ASP A 58 18.23 -5.53 6.10
C ASP A 58 19.51 -6.23 5.61
N TYR A 59 19.34 -7.33 4.90
CA TYR A 59 20.41 -8.07 4.26
C TYR A 59 20.91 -7.42 2.95
N MET A 60 20.00 -6.94 2.10
CA MET A 60 20.34 -6.33 0.80
C MET A 60 20.78 -4.88 0.91
N GLY A 61 20.44 -4.20 2.00
CA GLY A 61 20.66 -2.77 2.20
C GLY A 61 19.46 -1.92 1.76
N TYR A 62 19.21 -0.85 2.51
CA TYR A 62 18.11 0.09 2.23
C TYR A 62 18.59 1.19 1.27
N ASP A 63 17.89 1.36 0.16
CA ASP A 63 18.04 2.52 -0.71
C ASP A 63 16.98 3.56 -0.34
N LYS A 64 17.41 4.69 0.25
CA LYS A 64 16.53 5.77 0.69
C LYS A 64 15.99 6.63 -0.46
N LYS A 65 15.93 6.09 -1.67
CA LYS A 65 15.32 6.78 -2.80
C LYS A 65 13.81 6.89 -2.62
N SER A 66 13.29 8.03 -3.01
CA SER A 66 11.87 8.33 -3.07
C SER A 66 11.43 8.41 -4.51
N LEU A 67 10.26 7.90 -4.83
CA LEU A 67 9.64 8.18 -6.12
C LEU A 67 9.35 9.69 -6.24
N ASN A 68 9.45 10.20 -7.45
CA ASN A 68 9.04 11.57 -7.73
C ASN A 68 7.52 11.64 -7.71
N TYR A 69 6.95 12.62 -7.00
CA TYR A 69 5.51 12.80 -6.83
C TYR A 69 4.77 12.92 -8.17
N ASP A 70 5.23 13.82 -9.06
CA ASP A 70 4.54 14.09 -10.32
C ASP A 70 4.60 12.88 -11.25
N VAL A 71 5.74 12.18 -11.30
CA VAL A 71 5.90 10.95 -12.06
C VAL A 71 4.95 9.87 -11.54
N LEU A 72 4.91 9.65 -10.22
CA LEU A 72 4.03 8.65 -9.62
C LEU A 72 2.56 8.95 -9.89
N LYS A 73 2.13 10.21 -9.68
CA LYS A 73 0.77 10.66 -9.92
C LYS A 73 0.35 10.45 -11.39
N ASN A 74 1.18 10.87 -12.34
CA ASN A 74 0.89 10.72 -13.76
C ASN A 74 0.87 9.22 -14.17
N THR A 75 1.76 8.42 -13.61
CA THR A 75 1.77 6.97 -13.82
C THR A 75 0.49 6.32 -13.33
N LEU A 76 0.01 6.68 -12.15
CA LEU A 76 -1.26 6.17 -11.59
C LEU A 76 -2.47 6.58 -12.45
N THR A 77 -2.50 7.82 -12.95
CA THR A 77 -3.55 8.25 -13.90
C THR A 77 -3.52 7.38 -15.16
N ASN A 78 -2.35 7.19 -15.77
CA ASN A 78 -2.19 6.33 -16.94
C ASN A 78 -2.59 4.88 -16.65
N MET A 79 -2.21 4.34 -15.49
CA MET A 79 -2.61 3.00 -15.06
C MET A 79 -4.14 2.86 -14.96
N ALA A 80 -4.83 3.86 -14.39
CA ALA A 80 -6.30 3.88 -14.29
C ALA A 80 -6.96 3.86 -15.67
N GLU A 81 -6.50 4.72 -16.58
CA GLU A 81 -6.99 4.79 -17.98
C GLU A 81 -6.80 3.48 -18.74
N ASN A 82 -5.76 2.73 -18.41
CA ASN A 82 -5.45 1.41 -19.01
C ASN A 82 -6.02 0.23 -18.20
N GLY A 83 -6.86 0.51 -17.22
CA GLY A 83 -7.69 -0.48 -16.54
C GLY A 83 -7.02 -1.21 -15.37
N VAL A 84 -5.96 -0.68 -14.78
CA VAL A 84 -5.49 -1.08 -13.45
C VAL A 84 -6.60 -0.76 -12.45
N LYS A 85 -6.95 -1.69 -11.57
CA LYS A 85 -8.07 -1.57 -10.64
C LYS A 85 -7.64 -1.34 -9.21
N SER A 86 -6.49 -1.88 -8.82
CA SER A 86 -6.01 -1.74 -7.45
C SER A 86 -4.51 -1.58 -7.36
N VAL A 87 -4.08 -0.81 -6.37
CA VAL A 87 -2.68 -0.58 -6.03
C VAL A 87 -2.48 -0.79 -4.53
N MET A 88 -1.46 -1.54 -4.17
CA MET A 88 -0.99 -1.63 -2.79
C MET A 88 0.30 -0.84 -2.63
N PHE A 89 0.30 0.11 -1.70
CA PHE A 89 1.53 0.77 -1.26
C PHE A 89 2.18 -0.08 -0.17
N ALA A 90 3.32 -0.68 -0.50
CA ALA A 90 4.02 -1.62 0.34
C ALA A 90 5.49 -1.75 -0.10
N GLY A 91 6.12 -2.88 0.19
CA GLY A 91 7.36 -3.34 -0.42
C GLY A 91 8.60 -2.90 0.32
N GLU A 92 9.56 -2.41 -0.43
CA GLU A 92 10.87 -1.99 0.06
C GLU A 92 10.74 -0.69 0.88
N GLY A 93 11.08 -0.75 2.17
CA GLY A 93 10.97 0.41 3.04
C GLY A 93 9.63 0.54 3.76
N GLU A 94 9.32 1.76 4.20
CA GLU A 94 8.08 2.10 4.92
C GLU A 94 7.29 3.14 4.12
N PRO A 95 6.12 2.81 3.59
CA PRO A 95 5.35 3.73 2.75
C PRO A 95 4.95 5.04 3.43
N LEU A 96 4.69 5.03 4.76
CA LEU A 96 4.33 6.24 5.50
C LEU A 96 5.48 7.24 5.66
N LEU A 97 6.71 6.87 5.28
CA LEU A 97 7.82 7.80 5.16
C LEU A 97 7.83 8.56 3.83
N PHE A 98 7.01 8.15 2.85
CA PHE A 98 6.77 8.93 1.66
C PHE A 98 5.89 10.13 1.99
N LYS A 99 6.45 11.33 1.87
CA LYS A 99 5.83 12.57 2.40
C LYS A 99 4.49 12.93 1.78
N ASP A 100 4.25 12.51 0.54
CA ASP A 100 3.07 12.85 -0.26
C ASP A 100 2.08 11.67 -0.38
N LEU A 101 2.18 10.65 0.50
CA LEU A 101 1.34 9.46 0.44
C LEU A 101 -0.15 9.79 0.56
N ASP A 102 -0.51 10.72 1.45
CA ASP A 102 -1.88 11.18 1.66
C ASP A 102 -2.51 11.75 0.38
N ILE A 103 -1.76 12.52 -0.38
CA ILE A 103 -2.22 13.10 -1.65
C ILE A 103 -2.29 12.03 -2.74
N ILE A 104 -1.38 11.07 -2.74
CA ILE A 104 -1.34 9.97 -3.72
C ILE A 104 -2.52 9.01 -3.53
N VAL A 105 -2.84 8.61 -2.29
CA VAL A 105 -4.00 7.73 -2.04
C VAL A 105 -5.32 8.42 -2.39
N GLU A 106 -5.44 9.71 -2.07
CA GLU A 106 -6.59 10.51 -2.49
C GLU A 106 -6.69 10.61 -4.03
N HIS A 107 -5.56 10.76 -4.72
CA HIS A 107 -5.53 10.78 -6.18
C HIS A 107 -5.97 9.44 -6.78
N CYS A 108 -5.51 8.31 -6.25
CA CYS A 108 -5.95 6.99 -6.68
C CYS A 108 -7.47 6.84 -6.59
N SER A 109 -8.06 7.23 -5.47
CA SER A 109 -9.53 7.21 -5.29
C SER A 109 -10.23 8.05 -6.37
N LYS A 110 -9.73 9.27 -6.67
CA LYS A 110 -10.30 10.16 -7.70
C LYS A 110 -10.23 9.59 -9.11
N VAL A 111 -9.21 8.79 -9.43
CA VAL A 111 -9.07 8.17 -10.75
C VAL A 111 -9.65 6.76 -10.83
N GLY A 112 -10.29 6.27 -9.75
CA GLY A 112 -10.98 4.99 -9.72
C GLY A 112 -10.07 3.77 -9.53
N ILE A 113 -8.95 3.95 -8.83
CA ILE A 113 -8.07 2.87 -8.36
C ILE A 113 -8.31 2.64 -6.87
N ASP A 114 -8.67 1.42 -6.50
CA ASP A 114 -8.74 1.00 -5.10
C ASP A 114 -7.33 0.93 -4.53
N THR A 115 -7.12 1.51 -3.36
CA THR A 115 -5.81 1.50 -2.71
C THR A 115 -5.79 0.70 -1.44
N SER A 116 -4.63 0.15 -1.14
CA SER A 116 -4.34 -0.51 0.12
C SER A 116 -2.93 -0.17 0.60
N LEU A 117 -2.70 -0.34 1.90
CA LEU A 117 -1.46 0.02 2.54
C LEU A 117 -0.97 -1.10 3.46
N THR A 118 0.31 -1.48 3.33
CA THR A 118 1.00 -2.31 4.32
C THR A 118 2.11 -1.50 4.98
N THR A 119 2.08 -1.36 6.30
CA THR A 119 2.94 -0.42 7.03
C THR A 119 3.26 -0.90 8.44
N ASN A 120 4.36 -0.44 9.02
CA ASN A 120 4.66 -0.62 10.44
C ASN A 120 3.87 0.36 11.33
N PHE A 121 3.19 1.33 10.75
CA PHE A 121 2.27 2.28 11.38
C PHE A 121 2.87 3.20 12.44
N VAL A 122 4.21 3.32 12.49
CA VAL A 122 4.94 4.20 13.42
C VAL A 122 5.07 5.64 12.89
N PRO A 123 5.46 5.88 11.61
CA PRO A 123 5.68 7.24 11.11
C PRO A 123 4.37 7.94 10.73
N LEU A 124 3.47 8.10 11.68
CA LEU A 124 2.17 8.71 11.41
C LEU A 124 2.11 10.16 11.88
N ASN A 125 1.56 10.99 11.01
CA ASN A 125 0.88 12.21 11.41
C ASN A 125 -0.65 12.02 11.24
N LYS A 126 -1.44 12.81 11.97
CA LYS A 126 -2.91 12.70 11.95
C LYS A 126 -3.50 12.85 10.55
N LYS A 127 -3.00 13.81 9.77
CA LYS A 127 -3.46 14.09 8.41
C LYS A 127 -3.29 12.88 7.49
N ASN A 128 -2.14 12.19 7.56
CA ASN A 128 -1.90 11.01 6.74
C ASN A 128 -2.83 9.85 7.11
N ILE A 129 -3.08 9.63 8.41
CA ILE A 129 -4.06 8.62 8.85
C ILE A 129 -5.45 8.91 8.31
N GLU A 130 -5.94 10.13 8.51
CA GLU A 130 -7.28 10.51 8.08
C GLU A 130 -7.47 10.26 6.59
N LYS A 131 -6.52 10.72 5.76
CA LYS A 131 -6.57 10.50 4.31
C LYS A 131 -6.43 9.03 3.91
N CYS A 132 -5.58 8.25 4.58
CA CYS A 132 -5.48 6.82 4.31
C CYS A 132 -6.76 6.07 4.72
N MET A 133 -7.37 6.41 5.86
CA MET A 133 -8.63 5.82 6.31
C MET A 133 -9.81 6.14 5.38
N GLU A 134 -9.85 7.37 4.83
CA GLU A 134 -10.88 7.79 3.89
C GLU A 134 -10.77 7.11 2.51
N ASN A 135 -9.56 6.81 2.05
CA ASN A 135 -9.30 6.47 0.65
C ASN A 135 -8.73 5.07 0.43
N CYS A 136 -8.25 4.37 1.46
CA CYS A 136 -7.78 2.99 1.33
C CYS A 136 -8.91 2.00 1.61
N SER A 137 -9.01 0.96 0.77
CA SER A 137 -9.95 -0.14 0.97
C SER A 137 -9.60 -0.97 2.22
N TRP A 138 -8.31 -1.06 2.54
CA TRP A 138 -7.82 -1.67 3.77
C TRP A 138 -6.38 -1.22 4.10
N ILE A 139 -6.05 -1.30 5.39
CA ILE A 139 -4.70 -1.04 5.89
C ILE A 139 -4.26 -2.23 6.73
N LYS A 140 -3.12 -2.82 6.37
CA LYS A 140 -2.48 -3.91 7.11
C LYS A 140 -1.34 -3.36 7.95
N VAL A 141 -1.46 -3.51 9.27
CA VAL A 141 -0.40 -3.09 10.20
C VAL A 141 0.49 -4.26 10.56
N SER A 142 1.79 -4.11 10.33
CA SER A 142 2.82 -5.10 10.64
C SER A 142 3.22 -5.02 12.12
N LEU A 143 2.33 -5.45 13.03
CA LEU A 143 2.57 -5.40 14.48
C LEU A 143 3.51 -6.52 14.96
N ASN A 144 3.30 -7.75 14.51
CA ASN A 144 4.14 -8.96 14.67
C ASN A 144 4.55 -9.32 16.12
N ALA A 145 4.03 -8.64 17.14
CA ALA A 145 4.33 -8.88 18.55
C ALA A 145 3.19 -8.44 19.46
N GLY A 146 3.05 -9.11 20.61
CA GLY A 146 2.02 -8.79 21.61
C GLY A 146 2.53 -7.94 22.78
N THR A 147 3.84 -7.66 22.86
CA THR A 147 4.44 -6.85 23.95
C THR A 147 5.48 -5.89 23.40
N ALA A 148 5.72 -4.78 24.09
CA ALA A 148 6.71 -3.78 23.69
C ALA A 148 8.12 -4.38 23.58
N LYS A 149 8.49 -5.24 24.52
CA LYS A 149 9.79 -5.93 24.53
C LYS A 149 9.96 -6.80 23.29
N THR A 150 9.03 -7.71 23.01
CA THR A 150 9.09 -8.60 21.85
C THR A 150 9.03 -7.81 20.55
N TYR A 151 8.24 -6.73 20.51
CA TYR A 151 8.18 -5.82 19.37
C TYR A 151 9.54 -5.21 19.07
N SER A 152 10.21 -4.63 20.08
CA SER A 152 11.51 -3.99 19.92
C SER A 152 12.59 -4.97 19.44
N GLU A 153 12.57 -6.20 19.94
CA GLU A 153 13.49 -7.27 19.54
C GLU A 153 13.27 -7.70 18.08
N ILE A 154 12.02 -7.94 17.66
CA ILE A 154 11.68 -8.39 16.30
C ILE A 154 11.91 -7.28 15.28
N HIS A 155 11.47 -6.07 15.57
CA HIS A 155 11.57 -4.93 14.65
C HIS A 155 12.90 -4.17 14.77
N ARG A 156 13.78 -4.56 15.70
CA ARG A 156 15.07 -3.89 16.02
C ARG A 156 14.89 -2.39 16.15
N THR A 157 13.98 -2.00 17.05
CA THR A 157 13.60 -0.61 17.30
C THR A 157 13.37 -0.36 18.79
N SER A 158 12.88 0.82 19.16
CA SER A 158 12.56 1.16 20.55
C SER A 158 11.22 0.53 20.99
N GLU A 159 11.10 0.15 22.27
CA GLU A 159 9.83 -0.26 22.88
C GLU A 159 8.75 0.85 22.78
N LYS A 160 9.16 2.13 22.75
CA LYS A 160 8.27 3.28 22.54
C LYS A 160 7.55 3.23 21.19
N ASP A 161 8.09 2.54 20.19
CA ASP A 161 7.42 2.41 18.89
C ASP A 161 6.22 1.47 18.99
N PHE A 162 6.24 0.47 19.86
CA PHE A 162 5.05 -0.35 20.16
C PHE A 162 3.92 0.52 20.73
N GLU A 163 4.21 1.35 21.74
CA GLU A 163 3.23 2.25 22.32
C GLU A 163 2.67 3.23 21.28
N ARG A 164 3.55 3.73 20.39
CA ARG A 164 3.15 4.61 19.29
C ARG A 164 2.22 3.92 18.30
N VAL A 165 2.53 2.70 17.88
CA VAL A 165 1.64 1.91 16.99
C VAL A 165 0.29 1.69 17.64
N MET A 166 0.26 1.30 18.93
CA MET A 166 -1.00 1.10 19.66
C MET A 166 -1.83 2.38 19.77
N SER A 167 -1.19 3.51 20.03
CA SER A 167 -1.84 4.83 20.04
C SER A 167 -2.38 5.22 18.65
N ASN A 168 -1.62 4.97 17.59
CA ASN A 168 -2.01 5.25 16.22
C ASN A 168 -3.19 4.37 15.79
N LEU A 169 -3.19 3.09 16.16
CA LEU A 169 -4.32 2.18 15.91
C LEU A 169 -5.59 2.64 16.63
N ALA A 170 -5.48 3.01 17.92
CA ALA A 170 -6.62 3.54 18.67
C ALA A 170 -7.19 4.81 18.04
N TYR A 171 -6.31 5.69 17.53
CA TYR A 171 -6.72 6.89 16.80
C TYR A 171 -7.46 6.55 15.51
N ALA A 172 -6.90 5.66 14.67
CA ALA A 172 -7.50 5.23 13.41
C ALA A 172 -8.91 4.62 13.61
N MET A 173 -9.06 3.74 14.60
CA MET A 173 -10.37 3.13 14.94
C MET A 173 -11.41 4.16 15.40
N ASN A 174 -10.99 5.27 15.99
CA ASN A 174 -11.91 6.34 16.37
C ASN A 174 -12.37 7.17 15.17
N ILE A 175 -11.54 7.33 14.14
CA ILE A 175 -11.90 7.99 12.89
C ILE A 175 -12.96 7.18 12.13
N GLU A 176 -12.79 5.87 12.02
CA GLU A 176 -13.73 4.98 11.35
C GLU A 176 -15.15 5.10 11.93
N LYS A 177 -15.27 5.26 13.25
CA LYS A 177 -16.56 5.49 13.93
C LYS A 177 -17.20 6.85 13.64
N ILE A 178 -16.44 7.80 13.13
CA ILE A 178 -16.93 9.16 12.80
C ILE A 178 -17.36 9.23 11.33
N ILE A 179 -16.74 8.40 10.46
CA ILE A 179 -16.98 8.38 9.02
C ILE A 179 -18.13 7.41 8.64
N SER A 180 -18.40 6.40 9.46
CA SER A 180 -19.51 5.42 9.32
C SER A 180 -20.83 5.96 9.85
#